data_33f723257434a4bba5ca660473c27f8f
#
_entry.id   33f723257434a4bba5ca660473c27f8f
#
_cell.length_a   1.000
_cell.length_b   1.000
_cell.length_c   1.000
_cell.angle_alpha   90.00
_cell.angle_beta   90.00
_cell.angle_gamma   90.00
#
_symmetry.space_group_name_H-M   'P 1'
#
loop_
_entity.id
_entity.type
_entity.pdbx_description
1 polymer ?
#
loop_
_entity_poly.entity_id
_entity_poly.type
_entity_poly.pdbx_seq_one_letter_code
_entity_poly.pdbx_strand_id
1 'polypeptide(L)'
;MVRVRAILGMLLVVAGFVVALCFGLYAVGASDFPDYRQPNRYRAKPDLRALYLDVEAGGIEDVPRLNPVSAWGYRLWQLSGWQGAPLDSQLGLLSRAGRTLAMRQAHPTRGLRGHLLDSAAAIRASRDWPLERMVDTILAESTFGRGAKGIEQAALAWYGRPLDDLVPEERLLLITLM
;
A
#
# COMPACT_ATOMS: atom_id res chain seq x y z
N MET A 1 35.13 -17.00 27.62
CA MET A 1 33.67 -17.13 27.80
C MET A 1 32.94 -15.82 28.16
N VAL A 2 33.51 -14.96 29.04
CA VAL A 2 32.90 -13.69 29.46
C VAL A 2 32.64 -12.73 28.30
N ARG A 3 33.59 -12.54 27.36
CA ARG A 3 33.48 -11.64 26.22
C ARG A 3 32.34 -12.04 25.25
N VAL A 4 32.14 -13.35 25.04
CA VAL A 4 31.05 -13.84 24.15
C VAL A 4 29.67 -13.54 24.76
N ARG A 5 29.52 -13.70 26.06
CA ARG A 5 28.26 -13.39 26.76
C ARG A 5 27.97 -11.88 26.75
N ALA A 6 28.98 -11.04 26.87
CA ALA A 6 28.81 -9.59 26.79
C ALA A 6 28.39 -9.15 25.37
N ILE A 7 29.02 -9.72 24.31
CA ILE A 7 28.64 -9.44 22.92
C ILE A 7 27.22 -9.89 22.65
N LEU A 8 26.84 -11.10 23.07
CA LEU A 8 25.49 -11.61 22.90
C LEU A 8 24.45 -10.74 23.63
N GLY A 9 24.75 -10.32 24.86
CA GLY A 9 23.93 -9.40 25.62
C GLY A 9 23.70 -8.06 24.90
N MET A 10 24.77 -7.48 24.37
CA MET A 10 24.72 -6.24 23.62
C MET A 10 23.88 -6.39 22.33
N LEU A 11 24.04 -7.49 21.58
CA LEU A 11 23.25 -7.76 20.38
C LEU A 11 21.74 -7.89 20.70
N LEU A 12 21.39 -8.54 21.81
CA LEU A 12 19.99 -8.66 22.24
C LEU A 12 19.39 -7.30 22.62
N VAL A 13 20.16 -6.45 23.31
CA VAL A 13 19.70 -5.08 23.64
C VAL A 13 19.49 -4.25 22.38
N VAL A 14 20.41 -4.30 21.43
CA VAL A 14 20.27 -3.60 20.15
C VAL A 14 19.06 -4.11 19.37
N ALA A 15 18.89 -5.43 19.27
CA ALA A 15 17.73 -6.03 18.61
C ALA A 15 16.40 -5.61 19.28
N GLY A 16 16.35 -5.65 20.61
CA GLY A 16 15.18 -5.18 21.37
C GLY A 16 14.86 -3.71 21.12
N PHE A 17 15.89 -2.86 21.08
CA PHE A 17 15.73 -1.44 20.77
C PHE A 17 15.17 -1.22 19.35
N VAL A 18 15.71 -1.92 18.35
CA VAL A 18 15.23 -1.85 16.95
C VAL A 18 13.76 -2.27 16.87
N VAL A 19 13.39 -3.37 17.51
CA VAL A 19 11.99 -3.82 17.56
C VAL A 19 11.09 -2.75 18.20
N ALA A 20 11.47 -2.23 19.36
CA ALA A 20 10.72 -1.19 20.06
C ALA A 20 10.55 0.07 19.19
N LEU A 21 11.61 0.48 18.47
CA LEU A 21 11.58 1.61 17.55
C LEU A 21 10.58 1.36 16.41
N CYS A 22 10.61 0.19 15.76
CA CYS A 22 9.68 -0.16 14.70
C CYS A 22 8.20 -0.09 15.16
N PHE A 23 7.90 -0.60 16.34
CA PHE A 23 6.56 -0.52 16.92
C PHE A 23 6.18 0.90 17.35
N GLY A 24 7.13 1.68 17.88
CA GLY A 24 6.92 3.09 18.19
C GLY A 24 6.57 3.93 16.96
N LEU A 25 7.33 3.78 15.88
CA LEU A 25 7.05 4.45 14.61
C LEU A 25 5.69 4.03 14.04
N TYR A 26 5.35 2.74 14.13
CA TYR A 26 4.03 2.26 13.75
C TYR A 26 2.92 2.88 14.59
N ALA A 27 3.09 2.97 15.91
CA ALA A 27 2.10 3.56 16.81
C ALA A 27 1.86 5.04 16.48
N VAL A 28 2.92 5.80 16.20
CA VAL A 28 2.81 7.21 15.76
C VAL A 28 2.03 7.32 14.45
N GLY A 29 2.36 6.50 13.44
CA GLY A 29 1.59 6.49 12.19
C GLY A 29 0.15 6.02 12.36
N ALA A 30 -0.09 5.07 13.26
CA ALA A 30 -1.41 4.51 13.52
C ALA A 30 -2.32 5.42 14.35
N SER A 31 -1.76 6.34 15.16
CA SER A 31 -2.54 7.28 15.98
C SER A 31 -3.36 8.27 15.15
N ASP A 32 -2.87 8.60 13.97
CA ASP A 32 -3.51 9.55 13.05
C ASP A 32 -4.41 8.85 12.02
N PHE A 33 -4.61 7.54 12.15
CA PHE A 33 -5.26 6.75 11.11
C PHE A 33 -6.78 6.90 11.18
N PRO A 34 -7.44 7.37 10.11
CA PRO A 34 -8.90 7.42 10.06
C PRO A 34 -9.48 6.01 10.13
N ASP A 35 -10.77 5.89 10.37
CA ASP A 35 -11.44 4.59 10.41
C ASP A 35 -11.33 3.86 9.05
N TYR A 36 -10.21 3.13 8.88
CA TYR A 36 -9.90 2.36 7.67
C TYR A 36 -10.87 1.18 7.47
N ARG A 37 -11.65 0.85 8.49
CA ARG A 37 -12.64 -0.23 8.47
C ARG A 37 -13.90 0.15 7.72
N GLN A 38 -14.12 1.44 7.47
CA GLN A 38 -15.28 1.85 6.67
C GLN A 38 -15.21 1.18 5.29
N PRO A 39 -16.19 0.33 4.96
CA PRO A 39 -16.15 -0.40 3.72
C PRO A 39 -16.27 0.56 2.54
N ASN A 40 -15.35 0.47 1.60
CA ASN A 40 -15.59 1.03 0.28
C ASN A 40 -16.76 0.27 -0.34
N ARG A 41 -17.76 0.99 -0.84
CA ARG A 41 -18.93 0.39 -1.50
C ARG A 41 -18.63 -0.09 -2.92
N TYR A 42 -17.59 0.46 -3.53
CA TYR A 42 -17.17 0.09 -4.87
C TYR A 42 -16.72 -1.38 -4.90
N ARG A 43 -17.13 -2.06 -5.97
CA ARG A 43 -16.69 -3.42 -6.29
C ARG A 43 -16.36 -3.48 -7.77
N ALA A 44 -15.06 -3.56 -8.05
CA ALA A 44 -14.59 -3.74 -9.41
C ALA A 44 -15.07 -5.10 -9.96
N LYS A 45 -15.35 -5.15 -11.25
CA LYS A 45 -15.59 -6.40 -11.95
C LYS A 45 -14.33 -7.28 -11.92
N PRO A 46 -14.46 -8.62 -11.93
CA PRO A 46 -13.29 -9.51 -11.86
C PRO A 46 -12.27 -9.29 -12.98
N ASP A 47 -12.74 -9.00 -14.21
CA ASP A 47 -11.90 -8.69 -15.35
C ASP A 47 -11.07 -7.41 -15.16
N LEU A 48 -11.67 -6.38 -14.57
CA LEU A 48 -10.96 -5.13 -14.26
C LEU A 48 -9.92 -5.31 -13.15
N ARG A 49 -10.22 -6.14 -12.13
CA ARG A 49 -9.25 -6.48 -11.09
C ARG A 49 -8.07 -7.26 -11.66
N ALA A 50 -8.36 -8.26 -12.50
CA ALA A 50 -7.32 -9.05 -13.16
C ALA A 50 -6.41 -8.13 -14.01
N LEU A 51 -7.01 -7.27 -14.83
CA LEU A 51 -6.27 -6.31 -15.65
C LEU A 51 -5.38 -5.40 -14.78
N TYR A 52 -5.91 -4.89 -13.66
CA TYR A 52 -5.15 -4.06 -12.74
C TYR A 52 -3.96 -4.83 -12.14
N LEU A 53 -4.18 -6.06 -11.69
CA LEU A 53 -3.13 -6.89 -11.10
C LEU A 53 -2.04 -7.26 -12.11
N ASP A 54 -2.42 -7.57 -13.34
CA ASP A 54 -1.46 -7.88 -14.41
C ASP A 54 -0.55 -6.69 -14.73
N VAL A 55 -1.14 -5.50 -14.84
CA VAL A 55 -0.42 -4.29 -15.28
C VAL A 55 0.42 -3.69 -14.17
N GLU A 56 -0.16 -3.52 -12.99
CA GLU A 56 0.43 -2.74 -11.90
C GLU A 56 1.12 -3.58 -10.82
N ALA A 57 0.80 -4.87 -10.78
CA ALA A 57 1.31 -5.76 -9.75
C ALA A 57 1.98 -7.04 -10.29
N GLY A 58 2.12 -7.18 -11.62
CA GLY A 58 2.78 -8.33 -12.23
C GLY A 58 2.06 -9.65 -11.98
N GLY A 59 0.72 -9.65 -11.90
CA GLY A 59 -0.11 -10.85 -11.78
C GLY A 59 -0.05 -11.54 -10.41
N ILE A 60 0.20 -10.78 -9.33
CA ILE A 60 0.25 -11.36 -7.97
C ILE A 60 -1.10 -11.93 -7.54
N GLU A 61 -1.08 -13.06 -6.86
CA GLU A 61 -2.27 -13.73 -6.33
C GLU A 61 -2.49 -13.47 -4.83
N ASP A 62 -1.44 -13.03 -4.12
CA ASP A 62 -1.50 -12.76 -2.67
C ASP A 62 -0.52 -11.65 -2.28
N VAL A 63 -0.70 -11.12 -1.08
CA VAL A 63 0.18 -10.11 -0.47
C VAL A 63 0.66 -10.57 0.90
N PRO A 64 1.92 -10.28 1.27
CA PRO A 64 2.45 -10.69 2.56
C PRO A 64 1.76 -9.94 3.71
N ARG A 65 1.46 -10.64 4.79
CA ARG A 65 1.01 -10.02 6.04
C ARG A 65 2.18 -9.31 6.72
N LEU A 66 2.17 -7.99 6.67
CA LEU A 66 3.21 -7.18 7.27
C LEU A 66 3.03 -7.05 8.78
N ASN A 67 4.16 -6.96 9.49
CA ASN A 67 4.25 -6.43 10.83
C ASN A 67 5.22 -5.21 10.85
N PRO A 68 5.26 -4.42 11.92
CA PRO A 68 6.11 -3.23 11.95
C PRO A 68 7.59 -3.52 11.64
N VAL A 69 8.12 -4.64 12.12
CA VAL A 69 9.53 -5.01 11.89
C VAL A 69 9.77 -5.40 10.44
N SER A 70 8.92 -6.28 9.88
CA SER A 70 9.05 -6.69 8.47
C SER A 70 8.84 -5.53 7.51
N ALA A 71 7.88 -4.65 7.78
CA ALA A 71 7.61 -3.49 6.93
C ALA A 71 8.83 -2.54 6.85
N TRP A 72 9.48 -2.25 7.98
CA TRP A 72 10.69 -1.44 8.00
C TRP A 72 11.90 -2.17 7.42
N GLY A 73 12.01 -3.49 7.67
CA GLY A 73 13.03 -4.33 7.05
C GLY A 73 12.97 -4.30 5.53
N TYR A 74 11.78 -4.43 4.95
CA TYR A 74 11.57 -4.31 3.50
C TYR A 74 11.90 -2.92 2.96
N ARG A 75 11.55 -1.85 3.70
CA ARG A 75 11.92 -0.49 3.32
C ARG A 75 13.43 -0.29 3.26
N LEU A 76 14.15 -0.77 4.26
CA LEU A 76 15.61 -0.72 4.29
C LEU A 76 16.22 -1.52 3.15
N TRP A 77 15.65 -2.69 2.84
CA TRP A 77 16.10 -3.49 1.71
C TRP A 77 15.91 -2.78 0.36
N GLN A 78 14.74 -2.17 0.12
CA GLN A 78 14.53 -1.36 -1.09
C GLN A 78 15.56 -0.22 -1.22
N LEU A 79 15.91 0.43 -0.11
CA LEU A 79 16.93 1.50 -0.09
C LEU A 79 18.34 0.98 -0.38
N SER A 80 18.62 -0.32 -0.15
CA SER A 80 19.95 -0.93 -0.44
C SER A 80 20.19 -1.19 -1.93
N GLY A 81 19.20 -0.94 -2.80
CA GLY A 81 19.33 -1.13 -4.25
C GLY A 81 19.27 -2.60 -4.69
N TRP A 82 18.98 -3.53 -3.80
CA TRP A 82 18.74 -4.93 -4.16
C TRP A 82 17.36 -5.04 -4.83
N GLN A 83 17.37 -5.13 -6.14
CA GLN A 83 16.17 -5.39 -6.94
C GLN A 83 16.01 -6.92 -7.08
N GLY A 84 14.91 -7.43 -6.63
CA GLY A 84 14.65 -8.87 -6.70
C GLY A 84 13.19 -9.23 -6.52
N ALA A 85 12.51 -9.20 -7.56
CA ALA A 85 11.42 -10.01 -8.07
C ALA A 85 10.02 -9.93 -7.38
N PRO A 86 9.34 -10.99 -7.01
CA PRO A 86 7.89 -10.95 -6.79
C PRO A 86 7.48 -10.10 -5.57
N LEU A 87 8.42 -9.91 -4.64
CA LEU A 87 8.16 -9.13 -3.44
C LEU A 87 8.01 -7.63 -3.71
N ASP A 88 8.69 -7.09 -4.75
CA ASP A 88 8.63 -5.67 -5.10
C ASP A 88 7.23 -5.27 -5.58
N SER A 89 6.58 -6.12 -6.39
CA SER A 89 5.21 -5.90 -6.87
C SER A 89 4.19 -5.95 -5.72
N GLN A 90 4.32 -6.92 -4.83
CA GLN A 90 3.46 -7.07 -3.65
C GLN A 90 3.58 -5.86 -2.71
N LEU A 91 4.80 -5.41 -2.43
CA LEU A 91 5.06 -4.24 -1.60
C LEU A 91 4.63 -2.94 -2.30
N GLY A 92 4.76 -2.87 -3.61
CA GLY A 92 4.25 -1.77 -4.44
C GLY A 92 2.74 -1.61 -4.28
N LEU A 93 2.00 -2.71 -4.41
CA LEU A 93 0.56 -2.73 -4.19
C LEU A 93 0.17 -2.29 -2.77
N LEU A 94 0.83 -2.85 -1.75
CA LEU A 94 0.59 -2.50 -0.35
C LEU A 94 0.90 -1.03 -0.05
N SER A 95 1.98 -0.50 -0.62
CA SER A 95 2.33 0.91 -0.50
C SER A 95 1.28 1.82 -1.14
N ARG A 96 0.76 1.42 -2.31
CA ARG A 96 -0.31 2.15 -3.01
C ARG A 96 -1.62 2.10 -2.24
N ALA A 97 -2.00 0.94 -1.72
CA ALA A 97 -3.16 0.79 -0.86
C ALA A 97 -3.04 1.64 0.41
N GLY A 98 -1.88 1.61 1.08
CA GLY A 98 -1.61 2.43 2.26
C GLY A 98 -1.73 3.93 1.98
N ARG A 99 -1.12 4.41 0.89
CA ARG A 99 -1.22 5.82 0.46
C ARG A 99 -2.66 6.21 0.14
N THR A 100 -3.39 5.38 -0.60
CA THR A 100 -4.80 5.64 -0.94
C THR A 100 -5.66 5.77 0.32
N LEU A 101 -5.43 4.92 1.32
CA LEU A 101 -6.11 5.01 2.60
C LEU A 101 -5.71 6.28 3.40
N ALA A 102 -4.44 6.61 3.41
CA ALA A 102 -3.94 7.80 4.09
C ALA A 102 -4.53 9.10 3.50
N MET A 103 -4.77 9.13 2.19
CA MET A 103 -5.42 10.26 1.51
C MET A 103 -6.89 10.49 1.90
N ARG A 104 -7.53 9.57 2.61
CA ARG A 104 -8.87 9.79 3.19
C ARG A 104 -8.86 10.83 4.31
N GLN A 105 -7.70 11.18 4.83
CA GLN A 105 -7.61 12.20 5.87
C GLN A 105 -7.94 13.59 5.32
N ALA A 106 -8.65 14.37 6.13
CA ALA A 106 -8.99 15.75 5.80
C ALA A 106 -7.75 16.66 5.63
N HIS A 107 -6.63 16.28 6.26
CA HIS A 107 -5.36 17.00 6.19
C HIS A 107 -4.23 16.02 5.90
N PRO A 108 -3.86 15.85 4.61
CA PRO A 108 -2.75 14.99 4.25
C PRO A 108 -1.46 15.49 4.92
N THR A 109 -0.90 14.69 5.79
CA THR A 109 0.37 14.99 6.46
C THR A 109 1.50 14.89 5.46
N ARG A 110 2.38 15.90 5.44
CA ARG A 110 3.59 15.91 4.60
C ARG A 110 4.81 15.48 5.40
N GLY A 111 5.86 15.08 4.69
CA GLY A 111 7.13 14.68 5.30
C GLY A 111 7.06 13.35 6.05
N LEU A 112 7.89 13.19 7.07
CA LEU A 112 8.06 11.93 7.81
C LEU A 112 6.73 11.38 8.35
N ARG A 113 5.89 12.25 8.90
CA ARG A 113 4.59 11.85 9.47
C ARG A 113 3.67 11.22 8.42
N GLY A 114 3.66 11.76 7.19
CA GLY A 114 2.93 11.15 6.06
C GLY A 114 3.45 9.76 5.72
N HIS A 115 4.76 9.57 5.67
CA HIS A 115 5.35 8.25 5.41
C HIS A 115 5.06 7.23 6.53
N LEU A 116 5.03 7.65 7.79
CA LEU A 116 4.64 6.79 8.90
C LEU A 116 3.18 6.36 8.80
N LEU A 117 2.31 7.31 8.43
CA LEU A 117 0.89 7.05 8.20
C LEU A 117 0.67 6.05 7.05
N ASP A 118 1.30 6.29 5.88
CA ASP A 118 1.23 5.39 4.73
C ASP A 118 1.69 3.96 5.11
N SER A 119 2.78 3.87 5.87
CA SER A 119 3.32 2.59 6.33
C SER A 119 2.39 1.88 7.31
N ALA A 120 1.82 2.62 8.27
CA ALA A 120 0.85 2.06 9.23
C ALA A 120 -0.42 1.57 8.52
N ALA A 121 -0.88 2.34 7.51
CA ALA A 121 -2.02 1.97 6.67
C ALA A 121 -1.74 0.70 5.87
N ALA A 122 -0.56 0.59 5.24
CA ALA A 122 -0.15 -0.59 4.49
C ALA A 122 -0.07 -1.84 5.39
N ILE A 123 0.51 -1.71 6.61
CA ILE A 123 0.57 -2.81 7.59
C ILE A 123 -0.83 -3.29 7.95
N ARG A 124 -1.76 -2.37 8.25
CA ARG A 124 -3.14 -2.73 8.59
C ARG A 124 -3.87 -3.36 7.42
N ALA A 125 -3.78 -2.76 6.24
CA ALA A 125 -4.40 -3.30 5.03
C ALA A 125 -3.92 -4.74 4.76
N SER A 126 -2.61 -5.00 4.84
CA SER A 126 -2.04 -6.34 4.61
C SER A 126 -2.55 -7.42 5.56
N ARG A 127 -3.04 -7.03 6.75
CA ARG A 127 -3.52 -7.98 7.77
C ARG A 127 -5.02 -8.19 7.74
N ASP A 128 -5.76 -7.13 7.43
CA ASP A 128 -7.20 -7.07 7.66
C ASP A 128 -8.00 -7.15 6.35
N TRP A 129 -7.35 -6.93 5.20
CA TRP A 129 -8.03 -6.88 3.91
C TRP A 129 -7.57 -7.99 2.96
N PRO A 130 -8.50 -8.65 2.27
CA PRO A 130 -8.17 -9.48 1.13
C PRO A 130 -7.67 -8.63 -0.05
N LEU A 131 -6.95 -9.25 -0.96
CA LEU A 131 -6.35 -8.60 -2.13
C LEU A 131 -7.38 -7.82 -2.96
N GLU A 132 -8.54 -8.42 -3.20
CA GLU A 132 -9.62 -7.81 -3.98
C GLU A 132 -10.10 -6.49 -3.36
N ARG A 133 -10.18 -6.42 -2.03
CA ARG A 133 -10.58 -5.20 -1.33
C ARG A 133 -9.54 -4.09 -1.45
N MET A 134 -8.27 -4.44 -1.47
CA MET A 134 -7.19 -3.47 -1.71
C MET A 134 -7.31 -2.89 -3.10
N VAL A 135 -7.46 -3.74 -4.12
CA VAL A 135 -7.63 -3.32 -5.51
C VAL A 135 -8.89 -2.47 -5.68
N ASP A 136 -10.03 -2.90 -5.15
CA ASP A 136 -11.27 -2.12 -5.19
C ASP A 136 -11.08 -0.72 -4.60
N THR A 137 -10.36 -0.62 -3.48
CA THR A 137 -10.10 0.67 -2.82
C THR A 137 -9.17 1.55 -3.65
N ILE A 138 -8.13 0.98 -4.22
CA ILE A 138 -7.21 1.71 -5.09
C ILE A 138 -7.96 2.24 -6.31
N LEU A 139 -8.72 1.40 -7.00
CA LEU A 139 -9.48 1.79 -8.18
C LEU A 139 -10.55 2.86 -7.88
N ALA A 140 -11.18 2.80 -6.70
CA ALA A 140 -12.23 3.74 -6.32
C ALA A 140 -11.72 5.10 -5.84
N GLU A 141 -10.51 5.17 -5.29
CA GLU A 141 -10.06 6.35 -4.54
C GLU A 141 -8.78 7.00 -5.07
N SER A 142 -8.06 6.33 -5.98
CA SER A 142 -6.91 6.94 -6.63
C SER A 142 -7.32 8.13 -7.52
N THR A 143 -6.37 9.01 -7.73
CA THR A 143 -6.55 10.15 -8.66
C THR A 143 -6.03 9.78 -10.04
N PHE A 144 -6.82 10.09 -11.07
CA PHE A 144 -6.54 9.75 -12.46
C PHE A 144 -6.28 10.98 -13.34
N GLY A 145 -5.88 12.08 -12.72
CA GLY A 145 -5.78 13.36 -13.43
C GLY A 145 -7.13 14.00 -13.74
N ARG A 146 -7.13 15.19 -14.35
CA ARG A 146 -8.32 15.96 -14.71
C ARG A 146 -9.34 16.16 -13.56
N GLY A 147 -8.88 16.08 -12.30
CA GLY A 147 -9.76 16.17 -11.13
C GLY A 147 -10.58 14.89 -10.86
N ALA A 148 -10.41 13.83 -11.62
CA ALA A 148 -11.13 12.58 -11.44
C ALA A 148 -10.58 11.79 -10.25
N LYS A 149 -11.47 11.38 -9.35
CA LYS A 149 -11.20 10.49 -8.22
C LYS A 149 -11.97 9.19 -8.42
N GLY A 150 -11.23 8.09 -8.55
CA GLY A 150 -11.78 6.77 -8.87
C GLY A 150 -11.95 6.53 -10.36
N ILE A 151 -11.85 5.26 -10.74
CA ILE A 151 -11.79 4.83 -12.14
C ILE A 151 -13.08 5.14 -12.92
N GLU A 152 -14.24 5.13 -12.26
CA GLU A 152 -15.53 5.47 -12.91
C GLU A 152 -15.58 6.94 -13.31
N GLN A 153 -15.14 7.85 -12.41
CA GLN A 153 -15.04 9.26 -12.75
C GLN A 153 -13.96 9.51 -13.80
N ALA A 154 -12.86 8.74 -13.76
CA ALA A 154 -11.84 8.80 -14.78
C ALA A 154 -12.35 8.44 -16.16
N ALA A 155 -13.17 7.37 -16.28
CA ALA A 155 -13.80 6.99 -17.55
C ALA A 155 -14.62 8.15 -18.15
N LEU A 156 -15.43 8.79 -17.33
CA LEU A 156 -16.21 9.95 -17.76
C LEU A 156 -15.35 11.16 -18.11
N ALA A 157 -14.31 11.45 -17.31
CA ALA A 157 -13.44 12.62 -17.52
C ALA A 157 -12.52 12.49 -18.76
N TRP A 158 -12.09 11.27 -19.09
CA TRP A 158 -11.16 11.05 -20.20
C TRP A 158 -11.84 10.65 -21.50
N TYR A 159 -12.93 9.88 -21.42
CA TYR A 159 -13.62 9.31 -22.59
C TYR A 159 -15.07 9.76 -22.77
N GLY A 160 -15.65 10.47 -21.78
CA GLY A 160 -17.06 10.91 -21.82
C GLY A 160 -18.08 9.76 -21.78
N ARG A 161 -17.64 8.55 -21.41
CA ARG A 161 -18.47 7.33 -21.39
C ARG A 161 -18.31 6.58 -20.05
N PRO A 162 -19.33 5.82 -19.62
CA PRO A 162 -19.23 4.92 -18.47
C PRO A 162 -18.08 3.92 -18.64
N LEU A 163 -17.49 3.49 -17.53
CA LEU A 163 -16.39 2.52 -17.51
C LEU A 163 -16.75 1.20 -18.23
N ASP A 164 -18.00 0.78 -18.12
CA ASP A 164 -18.49 -0.46 -18.74
C ASP A 164 -18.52 -0.40 -20.28
N ASP A 165 -18.66 0.79 -20.84
CA ASP A 165 -18.71 1.02 -22.28
C ASP A 165 -17.31 1.20 -22.91
N LEU A 166 -16.27 1.19 -22.09
CA LEU A 166 -14.90 1.30 -22.59
C LEU A 166 -14.38 -0.05 -23.10
N VAL A 167 -13.65 0.00 -24.19
CA VAL A 167 -12.92 -1.16 -24.70
C VAL A 167 -11.73 -1.51 -23.80
N PRO A 168 -11.20 -2.76 -23.85
CA PRO A 168 -10.12 -3.20 -22.97
C PRO A 168 -8.89 -2.27 -22.99
N GLU A 169 -8.53 -1.74 -24.16
CA GLU A 169 -7.37 -0.85 -24.37
C GLU A 169 -7.57 0.49 -23.65
N GLU A 170 -8.78 1.02 -23.63
CA GLU A 170 -9.10 2.26 -22.92
C GLU A 170 -9.08 2.06 -21.41
N ARG A 171 -9.56 0.91 -20.91
CA ARG A 171 -9.46 0.54 -19.49
C ARG A 171 -8.01 0.37 -19.06
N LEU A 172 -7.18 -0.24 -19.92
CA LEU A 172 -5.75 -0.38 -19.71
C LEU A 172 -5.09 1.00 -19.57
N LEU A 173 -5.37 1.92 -20.50
CA LEU A 173 -4.83 3.27 -20.44
C LEU A 173 -5.25 4.01 -19.17
N LEU A 174 -6.51 3.86 -18.70
CA LEU A 174 -6.93 4.45 -17.45
C LEU A 174 -6.09 3.95 -16.27
N ILE A 175 -5.83 2.64 -16.20
CA ILE A 175 -5.04 2.04 -15.12
C ILE A 175 -3.63 2.65 -15.09
N THR A 176 -3.00 2.87 -16.23
CA THR A 176 -1.65 3.45 -16.32
C THR A 176 -1.58 4.95 -15.97
N LEU A 177 -2.71 5.64 -15.82
CA LEU A 177 -2.77 7.06 -15.43
C LEU A 177 -2.74 7.28 -13.90
N MET A 178 -2.70 6.22 -13.09
CA MET A 178 -2.74 6.31 -11.62
C MET A 178 -1.43 6.78 -10.99
#